data_a9c29ae74d5902776dd3b449f800aada
#
_entry.id   a9c29ae74d5902776dd3b449f800aada
#
_cell.length_a   1.000
_cell.length_b   1.000
_cell.length_c   1.000
_cell.angle_alpha   90.00
_cell.angle_beta   90.00
_cell.angle_gamma   90.00
#
_symmetry.space_group_name_H-M   'P 1'
#
loop_
_entity.id
_entity.type
_entity.pdbx_description
1 polymer ?
#
loop_
_entity_poly.entity_id
_entity_poly.type
_entity_poly.pdbx_seq_one_letter_code
_entity_poly.pdbx_strand_id
1 'polypeptide(L)'
;MNRLLRLSIIWVLLAFCVQVNAQVVLDFDETYAQELLKPGTLAPDFQLQTPDGKTVKFSEFSKGKYVVIDFWASWCPDCRKDLPEIIRFYDKFHDKGVEFLGVSFDTDKEKWTDYIAKSGVPYTQVSELKRMNQSDVAKAYGVRWIPSIYLIGPDGKVLVSTVLSYKIECELATIFADQKLGTTHDYTLHSIDGSKGKLEARLYQPDLKPGERCDLVILCHGLNADKNFPLLLEVADQLHGQGIATLEFDFNGHGASEGKFVDMTIPNEIEDLEQVLAYAQDLRFVDDIALVGHSQGAIVAAMVAGKHPEDIKAVVLLAPASSVRDDIARGNLFGIEFNPLDPPDSLVLSNGIALGRRYLKTALYLPIFETSGQYNGNACIIQGNGDRLVPFTCGERFHQLWNGSEYYELEYYDHNFTNCIYRPVEITTEYLKRVLK
;
A
#
# COMPACT_ATOMS: atom_id res chain seq x y z
N MET A 1 -10.18 56.46 -27.29
CA MET A 1 -9.81 55.16 -27.90
C MET A 1 -8.53 54.69 -27.19
N ASN A 2 -8.53 53.79 -26.23
CA ASN A 2 -7.41 53.11 -25.57
C ASN A 2 -7.64 52.86 -24.07
N ARG A 3 -8.83 52.44 -23.65
CA ARG A 3 -9.02 51.88 -22.30
C ARG A 3 -9.75 50.52 -22.31
N LEU A 4 -10.21 50.05 -23.46
CA LEU A 4 -10.93 48.77 -23.58
C LEU A 4 -10.07 47.58 -24.06
N LEU A 5 -8.79 47.82 -24.41
CA LEU A 5 -7.89 46.76 -24.91
C LEU A 5 -6.97 46.17 -23.82
N ARG A 6 -6.97 46.69 -22.59
CA ARG A 6 -6.14 46.17 -21.48
C ARG A 6 -6.86 45.20 -20.52
N LEU A 7 -8.17 45.08 -20.62
CA LEU A 7 -8.95 44.15 -19.80
C LEU A 7 -9.15 42.78 -20.44
N SER A 8 -8.95 42.67 -21.77
CA SER A 8 -9.11 41.40 -22.48
C SER A 8 -7.88 40.46 -22.43
N ILE A 9 -6.72 40.98 -22.06
CA ILE A 9 -5.48 40.20 -22.01
C ILE A 9 -5.28 39.55 -20.63
N ILE A 10 -5.87 40.09 -19.58
CA ILE A 10 -5.78 39.54 -18.21
C ILE A 10 -6.69 38.32 -18.02
N TRP A 11 -7.79 38.20 -18.77
CA TRP A 11 -8.70 37.06 -18.73
C TRP A 11 -8.21 35.84 -19.53
N VAL A 12 -7.30 36.01 -20.49
CA VAL A 12 -6.72 34.90 -21.26
C VAL A 12 -5.53 34.25 -20.54
N LEU A 13 -4.88 34.96 -19.61
CA LEU A 13 -3.76 34.40 -18.83
C LEU A 13 -4.18 33.72 -17.51
N LEU A 14 -5.44 33.87 -17.09
CA LEU A 14 -6.00 33.16 -15.92
C LEU A 14 -6.73 31.85 -16.28
N ALA A 15 -6.92 31.57 -17.58
CA ALA A 15 -7.52 30.32 -18.06
C ALA A 15 -6.49 29.20 -18.35
N PHE A 16 -5.20 29.41 -18.06
CA PHE A 16 -4.13 28.45 -18.38
C PHE A 16 -3.47 27.81 -17.18
N CYS A 17 -4.05 27.89 -16.01
CA CYS A 17 -3.57 27.14 -14.85
C CYS A 17 -4.75 26.52 -14.13
N VAL A 18 -5.07 25.34 -14.44
CA VAL A 18 -5.45 24.15 -13.65
C VAL A 18 -6.05 23.11 -14.61
N GLN A 19 -5.25 22.55 -15.48
CA GLN A 19 -5.39 21.14 -15.75
C GLN A 19 -4.65 20.45 -14.60
N VAL A 20 -5.37 20.07 -13.55
CA VAL A 20 -4.94 18.98 -12.70
C VAL A 20 -4.84 17.78 -13.64
N ASN A 21 -3.63 17.46 -14.06
CA ASN A 21 -3.34 16.18 -14.66
C ASN A 21 -3.71 15.14 -13.56
N ALA A 22 -4.92 14.61 -13.63
CA ALA A 22 -5.15 13.28 -13.13
C ALA A 22 -4.13 12.42 -13.87
N GLN A 23 -3.03 12.11 -13.25
CA GLN A 23 -2.05 11.18 -13.78
C GLN A 23 -2.83 9.89 -14.00
N VAL A 24 -3.13 9.58 -15.28
CA VAL A 24 -3.65 8.29 -15.67
C VAL A 24 -2.54 7.32 -15.31
N VAL A 25 -2.70 6.59 -14.22
CA VAL A 25 -1.83 5.44 -13.94
C VAL A 25 -2.12 4.47 -15.06
N LEU A 26 -1.24 4.48 -16.06
CA LEU A 26 -1.27 3.52 -17.15
C LEU A 26 -0.95 2.16 -16.51
N ASP A 27 -1.84 1.20 -16.64
CA ASP A 27 -1.45 -0.20 -16.42
C ASP A 27 -0.43 -0.52 -17.51
N PHE A 28 0.84 -0.55 -17.14
CA PHE A 28 1.93 -0.81 -18.08
C PHE A 28 1.79 -2.17 -18.75
N ASP A 29 1.12 -3.13 -18.12
CA ASP A 29 0.80 -4.42 -18.75
C ASP A 29 -0.14 -4.24 -19.95
N GLU A 30 -1.09 -3.29 -19.90
CA GLU A 30 -1.96 -2.98 -21.05
C GLU A 30 -1.16 -2.47 -22.26
N THR A 31 -0.01 -1.86 -22.01
CA THR A 31 0.83 -1.31 -23.08
C THR A 31 1.96 -2.25 -23.48
N TYR A 32 2.65 -2.87 -22.53
CA TYR A 32 3.93 -3.56 -22.76
C TYR A 32 3.88 -5.08 -22.58
N ALA A 33 2.83 -5.64 -21.94
CA ALA A 33 2.68 -7.08 -21.71
C ALA A 33 1.72 -7.79 -22.68
N GLN A 34 1.25 -7.11 -23.72
CA GLN A 34 0.22 -7.66 -24.63
C GLN A 34 0.68 -8.94 -25.34
N GLU A 35 1.95 -9.02 -25.74
CA GLU A 35 2.54 -10.16 -26.47
C GLU A 35 3.10 -11.23 -25.55
N LEU A 36 3.18 -10.99 -24.24
CA LEU A 36 3.64 -11.98 -23.27
C LEU A 36 2.72 -13.22 -23.28
N LEU A 37 3.31 -14.39 -23.05
CA LEU A 37 2.55 -15.62 -22.91
C LEU A 37 1.50 -15.50 -21.82
N LYS A 38 0.29 -15.96 -22.10
CA LYS A 38 -0.83 -15.83 -21.15
C LYS A 38 -0.80 -16.93 -20.09
N PRO A 39 -1.36 -16.66 -18.90
CA PRO A 39 -1.55 -17.68 -17.87
C PRO A 39 -2.17 -18.97 -18.42
N GLY A 40 -1.66 -20.12 -17.96
CA GLY A 40 -2.04 -21.46 -18.43
C GLY A 40 -1.24 -21.96 -19.62
N THR A 41 -0.45 -21.12 -20.32
CA THR A 41 0.42 -21.52 -21.42
C THR A 41 1.61 -22.30 -20.88
N LEU A 42 2.02 -23.39 -21.55
CA LEU A 42 3.25 -24.11 -21.22
C LEU A 42 4.46 -23.22 -21.55
N ALA A 43 5.36 -23.03 -20.58
CA ALA A 43 6.57 -22.24 -20.76
C ALA A 43 7.52 -22.92 -21.78
N PRO A 44 7.95 -22.22 -22.83
CA PRO A 44 8.87 -22.76 -23.81
C PRO A 44 10.21 -23.16 -23.17
N ASP A 45 10.73 -24.33 -23.55
CA ASP A 45 12.06 -24.78 -23.11
C ASP A 45 13.17 -24.00 -23.83
N PHE A 46 14.28 -23.77 -23.15
CA PHE A 46 15.47 -23.15 -23.70
C PHE A 46 16.74 -23.65 -23.00
N GLN A 47 17.87 -23.39 -23.63
CA GLN A 47 19.17 -23.74 -23.09
C GLN A 47 20.12 -22.56 -23.26
N LEU A 48 20.61 -22.00 -22.16
CA LEU A 48 21.45 -20.81 -22.12
C LEU A 48 22.68 -21.02 -21.22
N GLN A 49 23.64 -20.10 -21.32
CA GLN A 49 24.89 -20.19 -20.55
C GLN A 49 24.90 -19.16 -19.40
N THR A 50 25.43 -19.60 -18.27
CA THR A 50 25.77 -18.75 -17.14
C THR A 50 27.04 -17.92 -17.40
N PRO A 51 27.36 -16.94 -16.55
CA PRO A 51 28.59 -16.15 -16.64
C PRO A 51 29.86 -17.01 -16.66
N ASP A 52 29.88 -18.12 -15.91
CA ASP A 52 31.01 -19.07 -15.85
C ASP A 52 30.98 -20.13 -16.96
N GLY A 53 30.05 -20.03 -17.89
CA GLY A 53 29.94 -20.88 -19.08
C GLY A 53 29.24 -22.23 -18.85
N LYS A 54 28.63 -22.46 -17.69
CA LYS A 54 27.78 -23.63 -17.47
C LYS A 54 26.48 -23.50 -18.25
N THR A 55 25.98 -24.60 -18.74
CA THR A 55 24.72 -24.67 -19.47
C THR A 55 23.58 -24.90 -18.51
N VAL A 56 22.54 -24.04 -18.60
CA VAL A 56 21.26 -24.20 -17.91
C VAL A 56 20.21 -24.54 -18.94
N LYS A 57 19.55 -25.68 -18.76
CA LYS A 57 18.37 -26.07 -19.52
C LYS A 57 17.12 -25.83 -18.67
N PHE A 58 16.22 -25.01 -19.18
CA PHE A 58 15.07 -24.51 -18.40
C PHE A 58 14.17 -25.65 -17.92
N SER A 59 13.85 -26.63 -18.77
CA SER A 59 13.02 -27.77 -18.40
C SER A 59 13.58 -28.65 -17.27
N GLU A 60 14.90 -28.62 -17.07
CA GLU A 60 15.58 -29.33 -15.96
C GLU A 60 15.61 -28.45 -14.71
N PHE A 61 15.85 -27.13 -14.89
CA PHE A 61 15.92 -26.14 -13.84
C PHE A 61 14.56 -25.98 -13.14
N SER A 62 13.46 -25.92 -13.92
CA SER A 62 12.10 -25.65 -13.45
C SER A 62 11.33 -26.87 -12.95
N LYS A 63 11.88 -28.08 -13.12
CA LYS A 63 11.15 -29.32 -12.89
C LYS A 63 10.55 -29.43 -11.49
N GLY A 64 9.23 -29.38 -11.40
CA GLY A 64 8.49 -29.53 -10.14
C GLY A 64 8.64 -28.36 -9.17
N LYS A 65 9.09 -27.21 -9.64
CA LYS A 65 9.34 -26.01 -8.82
C LYS A 65 8.54 -24.83 -9.32
N TYR A 66 8.30 -23.87 -8.44
CA TYR A 66 7.94 -22.51 -8.84
C TYR A 66 9.20 -21.79 -9.33
N VAL A 67 9.10 -21.09 -10.46
CA VAL A 67 10.24 -20.36 -11.02
C VAL A 67 9.83 -18.94 -11.41
N VAL A 68 10.54 -17.96 -10.90
CA VAL A 68 10.49 -16.58 -11.39
C VAL A 68 11.54 -16.42 -12.49
N ILE A 69 11.11 -16.06 -13.70
CA ILE A 69 12.02 -15.69 -14.80
C ILE A 69 11.99 -14.17 -14.93
N ASP A 70 13.16 -13.53 -14.76
CA ASP A 70 13.34 -12.09 -14.92
C ASP A 70 14.09 -11.81 -16.23
N PHE A 71 13.41 -11.24 -17.22
CA PHE A 71 13.98 -10.78 -18.47
C PHE A 71 14.46 -9.34 -18.32
N TRP A 72 15.77 -9.12 -18.38
CA TRP A 72 16.40 -7.86 -18.03
C TRP A 72 17.66 -7.55 -18.85
N ALA A 73 18.31 -6.41 -18.56
CA ALA A 73 19.65 -6.10 -19.03
C ALA A 73 20.34 -5.08 -18.12
N SER A 74 21.68 -5.14 -18.03
CA SER A 74 22.48 -4.24 -17.20
C SER A 74 22.41 -2.75 -17.63
N TRP A 75 22.11 -2.51 -18.88
CA TRP A 75 21.94 -1.17 -19.48
C TRP A 75 20.52 -0.61 -19.35
N CYS A 76 19.53 -1.40 -18.92
CA CYS A 76 18.13 -1.00 -18.79
C CYS A 76 17.92 -0.22 -17.48
N PRO A 77 17.50 1.06 -17.52
CA PRO A 77 17.27 1.83 -16.30
C PRO A 77 16.15 1.29 -15.43
N ASP A 78 15.02 0.90 -16.04
CA ASP A 78 13.85 0.37 -15.34
C ASP A 78 14.16 -0.96 -14.66
N CYS A 79 14.91 -1.86 -15.36
CA CYS A 79 15.35 -3.12 -14.76
C CYS A 79 16.27 -2.90 -13.55
N ARG A 80 17.16 -1.89 -13.61
CA ARG A 80 18.02 -1.55 -12.48
C ARG A 80 17.27 -0.97 -11.30
N LYS A 81 16.18 -0.25 -11.57
CA LYS A 81 15.28 0.29 -10.55
C LYS A 81 14.48 -0.84 -9.87
N ASP A 82 14.03 -1.84 -10.65
CA ASP A 82 13.22 -2.96 -10.19
C ASP A 82 14.04 -4.08 -9.50
N LEU A 83 15.33 -4.20 -9.82
CA LEU A 83 16.20 -5.27 -9.32
C LEU A 83 16.23 -5.43 -7.79
N PRO A 84 16.23 -4.35 -6.95
CA PRO A 84 16.15 -4.50 -5.51
C PRO A 84 14.88 -5.23 -5.04
N GLU A 85 13.75 -5.02 -5.71
CA GLU A 85 12.50 -5.71 -5.41
C GLU A 85 12.59 -7.20 -5.78
N ILE A 86 13.17 -7.54 -6.94
CA ILE A 86 13.37 -8.95 -7.33
C ILE A 86 14.31 -9.66 -6.35
N ILE A 87 15.37 -9.00 -5.88
CA ILE A 87 16.26 -9.55 -4.83
C ILE A 87 15.49 -9.78 -3.53
N ARG A 88 14.66 -8.83 -3.12
CA ARG A 88 13.80 -8.97 -1.93
C ARG A 88 12.83 -10.16 -2.08
N PHE A 89 12.26 -10.39 -3.28
CA PHE A 89 11.41 -11.56 -3.52
C PHE A 89 12.22 -12.86 -3.42
N TYR A 90 13.45 -12.86 -3.95
CA TYR A 90 14.35 -14.00 -3.79
C TYR A 90 14.59 -14.29 -2.30
N ASP A 91 14.99 -13.31 -1.51
CA ASP A 91 15.26 -13.48 -0.08
C ASP A 91 14.03 -14.00 0.68
N LYS A 92 12.83 -13.56 0.28
CA LYS A 92 11.56 -13.93 0.92
C LYS A 92 11.06 -15.33 0.55
N PHE A 93 11.27 -15.77 -0.69
CA PHE A 93 10.61 -16.96 -1.24
C PHE A 93 11.54 -18.10 -1.65
N HIS A 94 12.86 -17.86 -1.78
CA HIS A 94 13.79 -18.92 -2.19
C HIS A 94 13.80 -20.09 -1.21
N ASP A 95 13.87 -19.84 0.08
CA ASP A 95 13.85 -20.88 1.13
C ASP A 95 12.50 -21.62 1.20
N LYS A 96 11.44 -21.04 0.58
CA LYS A 96 10.13 -21.68 0.43
C LYS A 96 10.02 -22.55 -0.82
N GLY A 97 11.11 -22.69 -1.60
CA GLY A 97 11.19 -23.53 -2.78
C GLY A 97 10.89 -22.83 -4.11
N VAL A 98 10.97 -21.49 -4.15
CA VAL A 98 10.90 -20.71 -5.39
C VAL A 98 12.30 -20.50 -5.96
N GLU A 99 12.52 -20.90 -7.19
CA GLU A 99 13.76 -20.62 -7.92
C GLU A 99 13.66 -19.32 -8.71
N PHE A 100 14.78 -18.65 -8.92
CA PHE A 100 14.85 -17.42 -9.69
C PHE A 100 15.89 -17.57 -10.82
N LEU A 101 15.54 -17.08 -12.01
CA LEU A 101 16.37 -17.17 -13.20
C LEU A 101 16.36 -15.85 -13.96
N GLY A 102 17.47 -15.12 -13.94
CA GLY A 102 17.65 -13.92 -14.75
C GLY A 102 18.09 -14.27 -16.18
N VAL A 103 17.34 -13.79 -17.17
CA VAL A 103 17.67 -13.94 -18.60
C VAL A 103 18.07 -12.57 -19.14
N SER A 104 19.37 -12.38 -19.38
CA SER A 104 19.90 -11.09 -19.79
C SER A 104 19.98 -10.93 -21.32
N PHE A 105 19.63 -9.72 -21.79
CA PHE A 105 19.81 -9.26 -23.17
C PHE A 105 21.06 -8.40 -23.39
N ASP A 106 22.03 -8.51 -22.49
CA ASP A 106 23.34 -7.93 -22.70
C ASP A 106 24.07 -8.61 -23.88
N THR A 107 24.80 -7.82 -24.65
CA THR A 107 25.64 -8.32 -25.76
C THR A 107 27.13 -8.32 -25.40
N ASP A 108 27.47 -7.70 -24.28
CA ASP A 108 28.83 -7.58 -23.75
C ASP A 108 28.91 -8.37 -22.45
N LYS A 109 29.65 -9.48 -22.49
CA LYS A 109 29.75 -10.39 -21.35
C LYS A 109 30.40 -9.74 -20.13
N GLU A 110 31.42 -8.89 -20.33
CA GLU A 110 32.15 -8.25 -19.22
C GLU A 110 31.24 -7.27 -18.50
N LYS A 111 30.51 -6.42 -19.24
CA LYS A 111 29.57 -5.47 -18.64
C LYS A 111 28.45 -6.17 -17.87
N TRP A 112 27.94 -7.26 -18.42
CA TRP A 112 26.91 -8.08 -17.76
C TRP A 112 27.42 -8.68 -16.46
N THR A 113 28.58 -9.35 -16.48
CA THR A 113 29.18 -9.98 -15.29
C THR A 113 29.60 -8.97 -14.23
N ASP A 114 30.15 -7.83 -14.64
CA ASP A 114 30.50 -6.74 -13.73
C ASP A 114 29.27 -6.15 -13.03
N TYR A 115 28.17 -6.00 -13.76
CA TYR A 115 26.93 -5.51 -13.16
C TYR A 115 26.34 -6.50 -12.15
N ILE A 116 26.28 -7.81 -12.47
CA ILE A 116 25.85 -8.86 -11.53
C ILE A 116 26.68 -8.80 -10.25
N ALA A 117 28.02 -8.75 -10.39
CA ALA A 117 28.92 -8.70 -9.24
C ALA A 117 28.72 -7.44 -8.38
N LYS A 118 28.48 -6.28 -9.00
CA LYS A 118 28.24 -5.01 -8.31
C LYS A 118 26.91 -4.95 -7.58
N SER A 119 25.86 -5.46 -8.21
CA SER A 119 24.49 -5.40 -7.66
C SER A 119 24.17 -6.53 -6.69
N GLY A 120 25.08 -7.52 -6.55
CA GLY A 120 24.93 -8.61 -5.58
C GLY A 120 23.76 -9.54 -5.87
N VAL A 121 23.37 -9.72 -7.15
CA VAL A 121 22.26 -10.60 -7.55
C VAL A 121 22.50 -12.03 -7.07
N PRO A 122 21.65 -12.59 -6.20
CA PRO A 122 21.91 -13.87 -5.54
C PRO A 122 21.48 -15.11 -6.35
N TYR A 123 20.73 -14.92 -7.44
CA TYR A 123 20.12 -16.01 -8.20
C TYR A 123 20.79 -16.25 -9.56
N THR A 124 20.49 -17.41 -10.15
CA THR A 124 21.09 -17.88 -11.41
C THR A 124 20.85 -16.90 -12.54
N GLN A 125 21.91 -16.56 -13.26
CA GLN A 125 21.89 -15.65 -14.40
C GLN A 125 22.32 -16.39 -15.68
N VAL A 126 21.59 -16.16 -16.78
CA VAL A 126 21.90 -16.74 -18.09
C VAL A 126 21.73 -15.71 -19.20
N SER A 127 22.41 -15.94 -20.35
CA SER A 127 22.29 -15.04 -21.50
C SER A 127 22.61 -15.78 -22.81
N GLU A 128 21.99 -15.31 -23.92
CA GLU A 128 22.39 -15.60 -25.28
C GLU A 128 23.51 -14.67 -25.77
N LEU A 129 23.84 -13.62 -25.03
CA LEU A 129 24.65 -12.46 -25.45
C LEU A 129 24.13 -11.82 -26.75
N LYS A 130 22.82 -11.80 -26.93
CA LYS A 130 22.10 -11.21 -28.08
C LYS A 130 21.19 -10.09 -27.62
N ARG A 131 20.96 -9.12 -28.50
CA ARG A 131 19.93 -8.11 -28.28
C ARG A 131 18.54 -8.77 -28.21
N MET A 132 17.62 -8.21 -27.44
CA MET A 132 16.27 -8.72 -27.26
C MET A 132 15.56 -9.08 -28.58
N ASN A 133 15.62 -8.22 -29.60
CA ASN A 133 15.00 -8.46 -30.90
C ASN A 133 15.67 -9.58 -31.75
N GLN A 134 16.84 -10.06 -31.34
CA GLN A 134 17.59 -11.16 -31.97
C GLN A 134 17.54 -12.44 -31.14
N SER A 135 17.05 -12.35 -29.89
CA SER A 135 16.96 -13.47 -28.94
C SER A 135 15.84 -14.43 -29.35
N ASP A 136 16.13 -15.71 -29.40
CA ASP A 136 15.13 -16.73 -29.68
C ASP A 136 14.25 -16.97 -28.46
N VAL A 137 14.80 -16.82 -27.26
CA VAL A 137 14.03 -16.90 -26.00
C VAL A 137 13.07 -15.71 -25.88
N ALA A 138 13.51 -14.49 -26.18
CA ALA A 138 12.61 -13.33 -26.18
C ALA A 138 11.41 -13.54 -27.13
N LYS A 139 11.65 -14.08 -28.32
CA LYS A 139 10.56 -14.39 -29.29
C LYS A 139 9.62 -15.46 -28.75
N ALA A 140 10.15 -16.53 -28.16
CA ALA A 140 9.37 -17.64 -27.64
C ALA A 140 8.46 -17.22 -26.48
N TYR A 141 8.92 -16.28 -25.63
CA TYR A 141 8.16 -15.75 -24.50
C TYR A 141 7.36 -14.47 -24.83
N GLY A 142 7.44 -13.96 -26.06
CA GLY A 142 6.73 -12.74 -26.48
C GLY A 142 7.28 -11.46 -25.86
N VAL A 143 8.56 -11.49 -25.38
CA VAL A 143 9.18 -10.33 -24.71
C VAL A 143 9.51 -9.25 -25.74
N ARG A 144 8.91 -8.07 -25.58
CA ARG A 144 9.12 -6.86 -26.40
C ARG A 144 9.58 -5.67 -25.59
N TRP A 145 9.48 -5.76 -24.29
CA TRP A 145 9.85 -4.74 -23.31
C TRP A 145 10.60 -5.40 -22.15
N ILE A 146 11.46 -4.68 -21.46
CA ILE A 146 12.10 -5.09 -20.21
C ILE A 146 12.02 -3.95 -19.16
N PRO A 147 11.81 -4.32 -17.87
CA PRO A 147 11.71 -5.68 -17.35
C PRO A 147 10.44 -6.39 -17.83
N SER A 148 10.53 -7.70 -18.04
CA SER A 148 9.38 -8.59 -18.21
C SER A 148 9.58 -9.80 -17.33
N ILE A 149 8.59 -10.15 -16.53
CA ILE A 149 8.72 -11.14 -15.47
C ILE A 149 7.63 -12.20 -15.62
N TYR A 150 8.03 -13.43 -15.41
CA TYR A 150 7.14 -14.59 -15.43
C TYR A 150 7.21 -15.33 -14.11
N LEU A 151 6.06 -15.78 -13.61
CA LEU A 151 5.99 -16.84 -12.61
C LEU A 151 5.52 -18.11 -13.28
N ILE A 152 6.31 -19.16 -13.19
CA ILE A 152 6.02 -20.49 -13.75
C ILE A 152 5.70 -21.43 -12.60
N GLY A 153 4.59 -22.16 -12.72
CA GLY A 153 4.18 -23.18 -11.75
C GLY A 153 4.95 -24.50 -11.86
N PRO A 154 4.83 -25.39 -10.87
CA PRO A 154 5.50 -26.70 -10.85
C PRO A 154 5.10 -27.64 -12.01
N ASP A 155 3.96 -27.37 -12.66
CA ASP A 155 3.49 -28.06 -13.87
C ASP A 155 4.09 -27.48 -15.16
N GLY A 156 4.97 -26.51 -15.06
CA GLY A 156 5.64 -25.84 -16.18
C GLY A 156 4.77 -24.79 -16.89
N LYS A 157 3.61 -24.44 -16.36
CA LYS A 157 2.75 -23.42 -16.95
C LYS A 157 2.97 -22.03 -16.37
N VAL A 158 2.76 -21.02 -17.21
CA VAL A 158 2.73 -19.63 -16.80
C VAL A 158 1.59 -19.41 -15.81
N LEU A 159 1.87 -18.91 -14.63
CA LEU A 159 0.88 -18.43 -13.66
C LEU A 159 0.65 -16.94 -13.84
N VAL A 160 1.74 -16.15 -13.92
CA VAL A 160 1.71 -14.70 -14.15
C VAL A 160 2.73 -14.34 -15.20
N SER A 161 2.39 -13.37 -16.05
CA SER A 161 3.32 -12.69 -16.96
C SER A 161 3.03 -11.20 -16.93
N THR A 162 4.04 -10.37 -16.67
CA THR A 162 3.85 -8.95 -16.38
C THR A 162 5.14 -8.16 -16.63
N VAL A 163 4.99 -6.83 -16.74
CA VAL A 163 6.11 -5.88 -16.65
C VAL A 163 6.18 -5.18 -15.29
N LEU A 164 5.35 -5.60 -14.32
CA LEU A 164 5.16 -5.00 -13.00
C LEU A 164 5.50 -6.04 -11.91
N SER A 165 6.67 -5.93 -11.31
CA SER A 165 7.21 -6.91 -10.34
C SER A 165 6.28 -7.19 -9.17
N TYR A 166 5.54 -6.19 -8.67
CA TYR A 166 4.63 -6.39 -7.54
C TYR A 166 3.55 -7.46 -7.82
N LYS A 167 3.14 -7.68 -9.08
CA LYS A 167 2.16 -8.74 -9.44
C LYS A 167 2.73 -10.14 -9.19
N ILE A 168 4.04 -10.31 -9.35
CA ILE A 168 4.74 -11.56 -9.01
C ILE A 168 4.75 -11.76 -7.50
N GLU A 169 5.06 -10.71 -6.74
CA GLU A 169 5.03 -10.79 -5.27
C GLU A 169 3.65 -11.18 -4.75
N CYS A 170 2.60 -10.57 -5.28
CA CYS A 170 1.23 -10.88 -4.90
C CYS A 170 0.87 -12.33 -5.13
N GLU A 171 1.18 -12.86 -6.30
CA GLU A 171 0.89 -14.27 -6.61
C GLU A 171 1.72 -15.21 -5.73
N LEU A 172 3.01 -14.92 -5.52
CA LEU A 172 3.85 -15.70 -4.61
C LEU A 172 3.33 -15.62 -3.17
N ALA A 173 2.96 -14.43 -2.70
CA ALA A 173 2.40 -14.27 -1.36
C ALA A 173 1.10 -15.06 -1.21
N THR A 174 0.24 -15.08 -2.23
CA THR A 174 -1.00 -15.88 -2.24
C THR A 174 -0.70 -17.38 -2.22
N ILE A 175 0.26 -17.85 -3.02
CA ILE A 175 0.64 -19.27 -3.10
C ILE A 175 1.27 -19.76 -1.77
N PHE A 176 2.12 -18.93 -1.16
CA PHE A 176 2.88 -19.24 0.03
C PHE A 176 2.34 -18.58 1.30
N ALA A 177 1.19 -17.88 1.21
CA ALA A 177 0.45 -17.56 2.42
C ALA A 177 0.26 -18.87 3.17
N ASP A 178 0.81 -18.96 4.36
CA ASP A 178 0.41 -20.03 5.26
C ASP A 178 -1.13 -20.03 5.23
N GLN A 179 -1.76 -21.20 5.02
CA GLN A 179 -3.21 -21.36 4.86
C GLN A 179 -4.01 -20.97 6.14
N LYS A 180 -3.48 -20.01 6.88
CA LYS A 180 -3.99 -19.41 8.08
C LYS A 180 -4.52 -17.99 7.88
N LEU A 181 -4.86 -17.59 6.65
CA LEU A 181 -5.83 -16.53 6.45
C LEU A 181 -7.16 -16.98 7.08
N GLY A 182 -7.40 -16.54 8.31
CA GLY A 182 -8.54 -16.99 9.11
C GLY A 182 -8.20 -17.98 10.21
N THR A 183 -7.00 -17.96 10.81
CA THR A 183 -6.89 -18.41 12.19
C THR A 183 -7.81 -17.49 12.98
N THR A 184 -8.97 -18.02 13.36
CA THR A 184 -9.86 -17.40 14.32
C THR A 184 -9.09 -17.30 15.63
N HIS A 185 -8.29 -16.23 15.78
CA HIS A 185 -7.81 -15.87 17.07
C HIS A 185 -9.02 -15.53 17.92
N ASP A 186 -9.11 -16.10 19.11
CA ASP A 186 -10.18 -15.79 20.02
C ASP A 186 -10.09 -14.30 20.37
N TYR A 187 -11.13 -13.55 20.01
CA TYR A 187 -11.28 -12.14 20.39
C TYR A 187 -12.47 -11.95 21.31
N THR A 188 -12.48 -10.88 22.05
CA THR A 188 -13.61 -10.46 22.86
C THR A 188 -14.27 -9.21 22.27
N LEU A 189 -15.62 -9.16 22.30
CA LEU A 189 -16.35 -7.97 21.90
C LEU A 189 -16.53 -7.02 23.08
N HIS A 190 -16.29 -5.75 22.81
CA HIS A 190 -16.37 -4.67 23.79
C HIS A 190 -17.28 -3.55 23.27
N SER A 191 -17.95 -2.87 24.19
CA SER A 191 -18.78 -1.71 23.91
C SER A 191 -18.15 -0.50 24.61
N ILE A 192 -17.65 0.46 23.84
CA ILE A 192 -16.96 1.66 24.31
C ILE A 192 -17.88 2.86 24.11
N ASP A 193 -17.87 3.84 24.99
CA ASP A 193 -18.61 5.08 24.78
C ASP A 193 -17.95 5.91 23.67
N GLY A 194 -18.69 6.27 22.64
CA GLY A 194 -18.24 7.12 21.54
C GLY A 194 -18.99 8.44 21.48
N SER A 195 -18.65 9.25 20.50
CA SER A 195 -19.19 10.62 20.32
C SER A 195 -20.70 10.67 19.98
N LYS A 196 -21.25 9.58 19.43
CA LYS A 196 -22.65 9.48 18.96
C LYS A 196 -23.34 8.18 19.41
N GLY A 197 -22.89 7.59 20.49
CA GLY A 197 -23.40 6.33 21.01
C GLY A 197 -22.29 5.32 21.22
N LYS A 198 -22.66 4.06 21.41
CA LYS A 198 -21.69 3.01 21.68
C LYS A 198 -20.91 2.62 20.41
N LEU A 199 -19.61 2.45 20.58
CA LEU A 199 -18.71 1.84 19.59
C LEU A 199 -18.64 0.34 19.84
N GLU A 200 -18.73 -0.45 18.77
CA GLU A 200 -18.40 -1.86 18.84
C GLU A 200 -16.92 -2.06 18.53
N ALA A 201 -16.22 -2.67 19.46
CA ALA A 201 -14.79 -2.97 19.34
C ALA A 201 -14.53 -4.48 19.53
N ARG A 202 -13.49 -4.95 18.85
CA ARG A 202 -12.97 -6.30 18.93
C ARG A 202 -11.54 -6.24 19.48
N LEU A 203 -11.33 -6.87 20.64
CA LEU A 203 -10.04 -6.93 21.31
C LEU A 203 -9.45 -8.34 21.16
N TYR A 204 -8.29 -8.43 20.56
CA TYR A 204 -7.42 -9.61 20.66
C TYR A 204 -6.36 -9.35 21.73
N GLN A 205 -6.24 -10.29 22.66
CA GLN A 205 -5.19 -10.34 23.67
C GLN A 205 -4.41 -11.64 23.52
N PRO A 206 -3.08 -11.61 23.34
CA PRO A 206 -2.28 -12.83 23.32
C PRO A 206 -2.28 -13.53 24.66
N ASP A 207 -1.91 -14.81 24.67
CA ASP A 207 -1.72 -15.56 25.91
C ASP A 207 -0.55 -14.99 26.72
N LEU A 208 -0.86 -14.36 27.85
CA LEU A 208 0.11 -13.74 28.73
C LEU A 208 0.19 -14.51 30.06
N LYS A 209 1.40 -14.67 30.61
CA LYS A 209 1.55 -15.17 31.95
C LYS A 209 1.12 -14.12 32.99
N PRO A 210 0.78 -14.51 34.22
CA PRO A 210 0.40 -13.56 35.23
C PRO A 210 1.45 -12.47 35.46
N GLY A 211 1.05 -11.20 35.23
CA GLY A 211 1.90 -10.03 35.35
C GLY A 211 2.70 -9.64 34.10
N GLU A 212 2.66 -10.42 33.05
CA GLU A 212 3.19 -10.02 31.73
C GLU A 212 2.28 -8.95 31.10
N ARG A 213 2.90 -8.08 30.31
CA ARG A 213 2.25 -7.04 29.52
C ARG A 213 2.65 -7.20 28.05
N CYS A 214 1.89 -6.65 27.16
CA CYS A 214 2.21 -6.58 25.74
C CYS A 214 1.78 -5.22 25.17
N ASP A 215 2.35 -4.89 24.02
CA ASP A 215 1.94 -3.71 23.26
C ASP A 215 0.58 -3.93 22.60
N LEU A 216 -0.13 -2.83 22.36
CA LEU A 216 -1.44 -2.85 21.72
C LEU A 216 -1.46 -1.90 20.52
N VAL A 217 -2.03 -2.37 19.40
CA VAL A 217 -2.25 -1.59 18.21
C VAL A 217 -3.74 -1.32 18.02
N ILE A 218 -4.12 -0.05 17.94
CA ILE A 218 -5.49 0.38 17.61
C ILE A 218 -5.57 0.58 16.11
N LEU A 219 -6.56 -0.06 15.44
CA LEU A 219 -6.74 -0.06 14.00
C LEU A 219 -7.94 0.82 13.61
N CYS A 220 -7.69 1.85 12.81
CA CYS A 220 -8.65 2.89 12.42
C CYS A 220 -9.00 2.76 10.94
N HIS A 221 -10.23 2.35 10.63
CA HIS A 221 -10.72 2.19 9.26
C HIS A 221 -10.99 3.54 8.56
N GLY A 222 -11.10 3.51 7.23
CA GLY A 222 -11.39 4.70 6.42
C GLY A 222 -12.89 5.01 6.30
N LEU A 223 -13.18 6.10 5.58
CA LEU A 223 -14.56 6.51 5.25
C LEU A 223 -15.30 5.36 4.56
N ASN A 224 -16.51 5.08 5.03
CA ASN A 224 -17.38 4.01 4.48
C ASN A 224 -16.76 2.59 4.53
N ALA A 225 -15.87 2.35 5.46
CA ALA A 225 -15.35 1.03 5.82
C ALA A 225 -15.82 0.67 7.24
N ASP A 226 -15.38 -0.45 7.74
CA ASP A 226 -15.60 -0.91 9.11
C ASP A 226 -14.37 -1.70 9.60
N LYS A 227 -14.42 -2.20 10.84
CA LYS A 227 -13.36 -3.00 11.45
C LYS A 227 -13.00 -4.30 10.70
N ASN A 228 -13.84 -4.70 9.71
CA ASN A 228 -13.58 -5.88 8.86
C ASN A 228 -12.88 -5.50 7.53
N PHE A 229 -12.35 -4.28 7.40
CA PHE A 229 -11.64 -3.88 6.19
C PHE A 229 -10.42 -4.80 5.94
N PRO A 230 -10.34 -5.50 4.79
CA PRO A 230 -9.40 -6.59 4.57
C PRO A 230 -7.92 -6.26 4.86
N LEU A 231 -7.47 -5.06 4.48
CA LEU A 231 -6.11 -4.60 4.74
C LEU A 231 -5.79 -4.55 6.25
N LEU A 232 -6.70 -4.01 7.06
CA LEU A 232 -6.50 -3.89 8.50
C LEU A 232 -6.67 -5.22 9.22
N LEU A 233 -7.56 -6.09 8.72
CA LEU A 233 -7.67 -7.46 9.22
C LEU A 233 -6.37 -8.24 9.03
N GLU A 234 -5.72 -8.11 7.86
CA GLU A 234 -4.46 -8.78 7.61
C GLU A 234 -3.33 -8.21 8.48
N VAL A 235 -3.32 -6.87 8.71
CA VAL A 235 -2.39 -6.26 9.68
C VAL A 235 -2.61 -6.85 11.08
N ALA A 236 -3.87 -6.95 11.54
CA ALA A 236 -4.19 -7.53 12.84
C ALA A 236 -3.71 -8.98 12.95
N ASP A 237 -4.02 -9.82 11.96
CA ASP A 237 -3.66 -11.25 11.98
C ASP A 237 -2.14 -11.46 12.08
N GLN A 238 -1.36 -10.67 11.32
CA GLN A 238 0.10 -10.76 11.40
C GLN A 238 0.67 -10.24 12.73
N LEU A 239 0.07 -9.22 13.33
CA LEU A 239 0.44 -8.74 14.67
C LEU A 239 0.13 -9.78 15.75
N HIS A 240 -1.00 -10.50 15.63
CA HIS A 240 -1.32 -11.61 16.53
C HIS A 240 -0.24 -12.68 16.51
N GLY A 241 0.25 -13.04 15.33
CA GLY A 241 1.36 -13.98 15.17
C GLY A 241 2.68 -13.53 15.83
N GLN A 242 2.79 -12.23 16.15
CA GLN A 242 3.96 -11.63 16.81
C GLN A 242 3.73 -11.42 18.32
N GLY A 243 2.56 -11.78 18.85
CA GLY A 243 2.21 -11.61 20.26
C GLY A 243 1.84 -10.17 20.65
N ILE A 244 1.45 -9.34 19.67
CA ILE A 244 0.98 -7.97 19.87
C ILE A 244 -0.55 -7.99 19.93
N ALA A 245 -1.13 -7.31 20.92
CA ALA A 245 -2.57 -7.15 21.04
C ALA A 245 -3.10 -6.18 19.98
N THR A 246 -4.36 -6.38 19.53
CA THR A 246 -5.03 -5.43 18.65
C THR A 246 -6.41 -5.04 19.18
N LEU A 247 -6.79 -3.80 18.91
CA LEU A 247 -8.13 -3.27 19.17
C LEU A 247 -8.67 -2.68 17.87
N GLU A 248 -9.58 -3.40 17.24
CA GLU A 248 -10.28 -3.00 16.04
C GLU A 248 -11.67 -2.52 16.43
N PHE A 249 -12.10 -1.38 15.92
CA PHE A 249 -13.41 -0.84 16.25
C PHE A 249 -14.07 -0.18 15.04
N ASP A 250 -15.37 -0.01 15.10
CA ASP A 250 -16.14 0.77 14.14
C ASP A 250 -16.35 2.18 14.69
N PHE A 251 -16.02 3.21 13.92
CA PHE A 251 -16.40 4.59 14.23
C PHE A 251 -17.93 4.75 14.31
N ASN A 252 -18.44 5.69 15.08
CA ASN A 252 -19.89 5.94 15.13
C ASN A 252 -20.47 6.18 13.73
N GLY A 253 -21.59 5.52 13.45
CA GLY A 253 -22.27 5.54 12.15
C GLY A 253 -21.72 4.56 11.12
N HIS A 254 -20.72 3.75 11.50
CA HIS A 254 -20.13 2.69 10.66
C HIS A 254 -20.35 1.31 11.30
N GLY A 255 -20.28 0.28 10.46
CA GLY A 255 -20.30 -1.11 10.88
C GLY A 255 -21.41 -1.45 11.85
N ALA A 256 -21.06 -1.96 13.03
CA ALA A 256 -21.97 -2.32 14.11
C ALA A 256 -22.05 -1.29 15.24
N SER A 257 -21.32 -0.18 15.14
CA SER A 257 -21.40 0.93 16.09
C SER A 257 -22.68 1.75 15.94
N GLU A 258 -23.13 2.35 17.04
CA GLU A 258 -24.30 3.22 17.04
C GLU A 258 -24.05 4.51 16.24
N GLY A 259 -25.13 5.26 16.01
CA GLY A 259 -25.10 6.48 15.21
C GLY A 259 -25.60 6.27 13.78
N LYS A 260 -25.51 7.31 12.96
CA LYS A 260 -25.88 7.26 11.55
C LYS A 260 -24.75 7.84 10.71
N PHE A 261 -24.41 7.20 9.62
CA PHE A 261 -23.35 7.63 8.72
C PHE A 261 -23.52 9.09 8.25
N VAL A 262 -24.76 9.53 7.96
CA VAL A 262 -25.05 10.90 7.53
C VAL A 262 -24.75 11.96 8.62
N ASP A 263 -24.71 11.56 9.88
CA ASP A 263 -24.40 12.45 11.03
C ASP A 263 -22.91 12.42 11.42
N MET A 264 -22.13 11.54 10.81
CA MET A 264 -20.69 11.39 11.03
C MET A 264 -19.93 12.65 10.59
N THR A 265 -18.88 12.98 11.33
CA THR A 265 -17.91 14.02 10.98
C THR A 265 -16.51 13.60 11.44
N ILE A 266 -15.45 14.08 10.80
CA ILE A 266 -14.07 13.77 11.23
C ILE A 266 -13.80 14.21 12.69
N PRO A 267 -14.28 15.36 13.19
CA PRO A 267 -14.18 15.67 14.62
C PRO A 267 -14.86 14.64 15.54
N ASN A 268 -15.98 14.04 15.13
CA ASN A 268 -16.59 12.96 15.91
C ASN A 268 -15.73 11.68 15.91
N GLU A 269 -15.13 11.33 14.79
CA GLU A 269 -14.21 10.18 14.73
C GLU A 269 -12.94 10.40 15.56
N ILE A 270 -12.45 11.65 15.64
CA ILE A 270 -11.35 12.00 16.58
C ILE A 270 -11.79 11.76 18.02
N GLU A 271 -12.99 12.19 18.42
CA GLU A 271 -13.54 11.94 19.75
C GLU A 271 -13.72 10.45 20.01
N ASP A 272 -14.22 9.68 19.02
CA ASP A 272 -14.36 8.23 19.12
C ASP A 272 -13.00 7.57 19.39
N LEU A 273 -11.96 7.93 18.62
CA LEU A 273 -10.62 7.36 18.83
C LEU A 273 -10.00 7.78 20.16
N GLU A 274 -10.27 8.99 20.66
CA GLU A 274 -9.83 9.41 22.00
C GLU A 274 -10.49 8.57 23.10
N GLN A 275 -11.75 8.18 22.95
CA GLN A 275 -12.43 7.26 23.88
C GLN A 275 -11.86 5.85 23.80
N VAL A 276 -11.54 5.37 22.60
CA VAL A 276 -10.89 4.06 22.38
C VAL A 276 -9.47 4.05 22.96
N LEU A 277 -8.73 5.13 22.84
CA LEU A 277 -7.41 5.30 23.45
C LEU A 277 -7.49 5.25 24.98
N ALA A 278 -8.43 6.00 25.56
CA ALA A 278 -8.64 5.99 27.02
C ALA A 278 -9.02 4.58 27.52
N TYR A 279 -9.89 3.88 26.79
CA TYR A 279 -10.23 2.50 27.08
C TYR A 279 -9.01 1.59 27.03
N ALA A 280 -8.14 1.73 26.01
CA ALA A 280 -6.93 0.93 25.85
C ALA A 280 -5.92 1.18 27.00
N GLN A 281 -5.79 2.42 27.45
CA GLN A 281 -4.93 2.81 28.58
C GLN A 281 -5.38 2.18 29.93
N ASP A 282 -6.67 1.92 30.09
CA ASP A 282 -7.24 1.27 31.30
C ASP A 282 -7.01 -0.25 31.32
N LEU A 283 -6.59 -0.86 30.19
CA LEU A 283 -6.27 -2.29 30.10
C LEU A 283 -4.95 -2.60 30.79
N ARG A 284 -5.00 -3.34 31.89
CA ARG A 284 -3.81 -3.58 32.78
C ARG A 284 -2.66 -4.33 32.10
N PHE A 285 -2.95 -5.06 31.03
CA PHE A 285 -1.93 -5.83 30.31
C PHE A 285 -1.25 -5.03 29.19
N VAL A 286 -1.73 -3.82 28.87
CA VAL A 286 -1.17 -2.98 27.81
C VAL A 286 0.06 -2.24 28.30
N ASP A 287 1.13 -2.30 27.52
CA ASP A 287 2.38 -1.56 27.74
C ASP A 287 2.42 -0.29 26.88
N ASP A 288 2.92 -0.37 25.66
CA ASP A 288 2.91 0.73 24.72
C ASP A 288 1.69 0.64 23.77
N ILE A 289 1.18 1.78 23.31
CA ILE A 289 0.07 1.87 22.35
C ILE A 289 0.57 2.45 21.04
N ALA A 290 0.21 1.80 19.92
CA ALA A 290 0.40 2.33 18.59
C ALA A 290 -0.93 2.49 17.84
N LEU A 291 -0.96 3.40 16.85
CA LEU A 291 -2.11 3.62 15.97
C LEU A 291 -1.76 3.20 14.54
N VAL A 292 -2.66 2.49 13.89
CA VAL A 292 -2.62 2.25 12.44
C VAL A 292 -3.91 2.78 11.85
N GLY A 293 -3.82 3.67 10.88
CA GLY A 293 -5.00 4.21 10.22
C GLY A 293 -4.93 4.11 8.70
N HIS A 294 -6.08 3.86 8.06
CA HIS A 294 -6.22 3.87 6.61
C HIS A 294 -7.09 5.05 6.17
N SER A 295 -6.68 5.75 5.11
CA SER A 295 -7.48 6.80 4.48
C SER A 295 -7.92 7.90 5.46
N GLN A 296 -9.22 8.11 5.70
CA GLN A 296 -9.75 9.03 6.71
C GLN A 296 -9.32 8.61 8.12
N GLY A 297 -9.32 7.31 8.44
CA GLY A 297 -8.82 6.81 9.73
C GLY A 297 -7.34 7.13 9.95
N ALA A 298 -6.54 7.28 8.88
CA ALA A 298 -5.15 7.70 8.99
C ALA A 298 -5.02 9.15 9.44
N ILE A 299 -5.82 10.09 8.91
CA ILE A 299 -5.79 11.48 9.39
C ILE A 299 -6.36 11.62 10.80
N VAL A 300 -7.36 10.82 11.16
CA VAL A 300 -7.88 10.74 12.54
C VAL A 300 -6.78 10.27 13.49
N ALA A 301 -6.10 9.16 13.16
CA ALA A 301 -4.96 8.64 13.94
C ALA A 301 -3.83 9.68 14.08
N ALA A 302 -3.46 10.35 12.99
CA ALA A 302 -2.44 11.39 13.00
C ALA A 302 -2.81 12.59 13.89
N MET A 303 -4.07 13.02 13.87
CA MET A 303 -4.53 14.14 14.68
C MET A 303 -4.64 13.75 16.17
N VAL A 304 -5.09 12.53 16.48
CA VAL A 304 -5.12 12.04 17.87
C VAL A 304 -3.70 11.88 18.41
N ALA A 305 -2.77 11.36 17.60
CA ALA A 305 -1.35 11.31 17.99
C ALA A 305 -0.78 12.72 18.30
N GLY A 306 -1.14 13.72 17.50
CA GLY A 306 -0.74 15.10 17.77
C GLY A 306 -1.37 15.71 19.02
N LYS A 307 -2.56 15.26 19.44
CA LYS A 307 -3.22 15.69 20.67
C LYS A 307 -2.71 14.95 21.93
N HIS A 308 -2.22 13.72 21.75
CA HIS A 308 -1.74 12.82 22.80
C HIS A 308 -0.34 12.28 22.52
N PRO A 309 0.67 13.14 22.27
CA PRO A 309 1.97 12.72 21.76
C PRO A 309 2.77 11.83 22.74
N GLU A 310 2.50 11.93 24.04
CA GLU A 310 3.18 11.12 25.07
C GLU A 310 2.52 9.75 25.27
N ASP A 311 1.28 9.56 24.81
CA ASP A 311 0.50 8.35 25.05
C ASP A 311 0.66 7.34 23.90
N ILE A 312 1.22 7.77 22.77
CA ILE A 312 1.27 7.00 21.52
C ILE A 312 2.73 6.78 21.12
N LYS A 313 3.15 5.52 21.15
CA LYS A 313 4.51 5.08 20.86
C LYS A 313 4.84 5.16 19.37
N ALA A 314 3.89 4.79 18.51
CA ALA A 314 4.10 4.75 17.08
C ALA A 314 2.79 5.00 16.31
N VAL A 315 2.92 5.56 15.10
CA VAL A 315 1.79 5.78 14.17
C VAL A 315 2.16 5.24 12.79
N VAL A 316 1.26 4.47 12.19
CA VAL A 316 1.36 4.05 10.79
C VAL A 316 0.18 4.63 9.99
N LEU A 317 0.48 5.35 8.93
CA LEU A 317 -0.52 5.95 8.04
C LEU A 317 -0.53 5.23 6.69
N LEU A 318 -1.65 4.63 6.36
CA LEU A 318 -1.91 3.95 5.09
C LEU A 318 -2.80 4.85 4.22
N ALA A 319 -2.27 5.38 3.12
CA ALA A 319 -2.96 6.27 2.18
C ALA A 319 -3.71 7.44 2.87
N PRO A 320 -3.03 8.29 3.68
CA PRO A 320 -3.68 9.30 4.53
C PRO A 320 -4.44 10.35 3.72
N ALA A 321 -5.78 10.44 3.91
CA ALA A 321 -6.68 11.27 3.11
C ALA A 321 -6.63 12.76 3.49
N SER A 322 -5.43 13.34 3.58
CA SER A 322 -5.27 14.74 4.02
C SER A 322 -5.71 15.79 2.99
N SER A 323 -6.01 15.40 1.75
CA SER A 323 -6.58 16.29 0.73
C SER A 323 -8.02 16.68 1.00
N VAL A 324 -8.74 16.01 1.93
CA VAL A 324 -10.17 16.20 2.19
C VAL A 324 -10.53 17.68 2.46
N ARG A 325 -9.71 18.41 3.22
CA ARG A 325 -9.91 19.84 3.47
C ARG A 325 -9.81 20.66 2.19
N ASP A 326 -8.78 20.40 1.40
CA ASP A 326 -8.51 21.12 0.15
C ASP A 326 -9.55 20.77 -0.93
N ASP A 327 -10.01 19.52 -0.98
CA ASP A 327 -11.07 19.05 -1.88
C ASP A 327 -12.39 19.75 -1.59
N ILE A 328 -12.78 19.80 -0.32
CA ILE A 328 -13.99 20.51 0.12
C ILE A 328 -13.86 22.01 -0.14
N ALA A 329 -12.69 22.62 0.11
CA ALA A 329 -12.48 24.04 -0.15
C ALA A 329 -12.60 24.39 -1.63
N ARG A 330 -12.23 23.47 -2.53
CA ARG A 330 -12.43 23.59 -3.98
C ARG A 330 -13.87 23.33 -4.41
N GLY A 331 -14.73 22.84 -3.53
CA GLY A 331 -16.12 22.47 -3.84
C GLY A 331 -16.21 21.21 -4.69
N ASN A 332 -15.25 20.28 -4.55
CA ASN A 332 -15.26 18.99 -5.22
C ASN A 332 -14.78 17.90 -4.25
N LEU A 333 -15.62 16.91 -3.98
CA LEU A 333 -15.25 15.75 -3.19
C LEU A 333 -15.60 14.48 -3.97
N PHE A 334 -14.59 13.64 -4.23
CA PHE A 334 -14.72 12.41 -5.04
C PHE A 334 -15.33 12.63 -6.43
N GLY A 335 -15.04 13.77 -7.06
CA GLY A 335 -15.57 14.13 -8.38
C GLY A 335 -16.99 14.75 -8.35
N ILE A 336 -17.59 14.92 -7.16
CA ILE A 336 -18.90 15.53 -7.01
C ILE A 336 -18.73 17.02 -6.66
N GLU A 337 -19.24 17.89 -7.54
CA GLU A 337 -19.13 19.33 -7.36
C GLU A 337 -20.24 19.90 -6.48
N PHE A 338 -19.90 20.86 -5.64
CA PHE A 338 -20.85 21.60 -4.78
C PHE A 338 -20.31 22.99 -4.43
N ASN A 339 -21.18 23.86 -3.92
CA ASN A 339 -20.75 25.16 -3.40
C ASN A 339 -20.17 25.01 -1.99
N PRO A 340 -18.86 25.21 -1.74
CA PRO A 340 -18.27 25.04 -0.41
C PRO A 340 -18.75 26.05 0.62
N LEU A 341 -19.21 27.23 0.19
CA LEU A 341 -19.77 28.28 1.08
C LEU A 341 -21.22 27.98 1.52
N ASP A 342 -21.95 27.25 0.69
CA ASP A 342 -23.31 26.76 1.00
C ASP A 342 -23.45 25.31 0.50
N PRO A 343 -22.83 24.35 1.21
CA PRO A 343 -22.88 22.95 0.80
C PRO A 343 -24.29 22.38 0.95
N PRO A 344 -24.66 21.37 0.14
CA PRO A 344 -25.99 20.73 0.20
C PRO A 344 -26.23 20.08 1.58
N ASP A 345 -27.50 19.77 1.89
CA ASP A 345 -27.84 19.05 3.13
C ASP A 345 -27.19 17.68 3.21
N SER A 346 -27.01 17.04 2.07
CA SER A 346 -26.21 15.82 1.93
C SER A 346 -25.55 15.73 0.56
N LEU A 347 -24.36 15.12 0.51
CA LEU A 347 -23.63 14.77 -0.70
C LEU A 347 -23.74 13.26 -0.90
N VAL A 348 -24.46 12.83 -1.93
CA VAL A 348 -24.65 11.40 -2.22
C VAL A 348 -23.45 10.89 -3.04
N LEU A 349 -22.71 9.95 -2.48
CA LEU A 349 -21.55 9.32 -3.12
C LEU A 349 -22.00 8.32 -4.19
N SER A 350 -21.08 7.90 -5.06
CA SER A 350 -21.35 6.98 -6.19
C SER A 350 -21.93 5.62 -5.76
N ASN A 351 -21.67 5.20 -4.53
CA ASN A 351 -22.22 3.98 -3.92
C ASN A 351 -23.59 4.17 -3.24
N GLY A 352 -24.20 5.34 -3.35
CA GLY A 352 -25.51 5.68 -2.78
C GLY A 352 -25.48 6.12 -1.32
N ILE A 353 -24.32 6.16 -0.67
CA ILE A 353 -24.16 6.64 0.70
C ILE A 353 -24.10 8.16 0.71
N ALA A 354 -24.68 8.79 1.73
CA ALA A 354 -24.78 10.24 1.84
C ALA A 354 -23.93 10.79 2.98
N LEU A 355 -23.01 11.70 2.67
CA LEU A 355 -22.32 12.55 3.64
C LEU A 355 -23.19 13.75 3.98
N GLY A 356 -23.40 14.02 5.26
CA GLY A 356 -24.21 15.16 5.70
C GLY A 356 -23.50 16.50 5.54
N ARG A 357 -24.28 17.59 5.46
CA ARG A 357 -23.78 18.97 5.42
C ARG A 357 -22.76 19.25 6.52
N ARG A 358 -22.95 18.67 7.70
CA ARG A 358 -22.08 18.88 8.85
C ARG A 358 -20.68 18.35 8.60
N TYR A 359 -20.53 17.21 7.94
CA TYR A 359 -19.24 16.68 7.50
C TYR A 359 -18.50 17.72 6.64
N LEU A 360 -19.15 18.21 5.58
CA LEU A 360 -18.56 19.18 4.64
C LEU A 360 -18.13 20.47 5.36
N LYS A 361 -18.99 20.98 6.26
CA LYS A 361 -18.69 22.20 7.02
C LYS A 361 -17.54 22.04 8.01
N THR A 362 -17.45 20.92 8.70
CA THR A 362 -16.40 20.71 9.72
C THR A 362 -15.07 20.37 9.09
N ALA A 363 -15.05 19.57 8.03
CA ALA A 363 -13.80 19.17 7.35
C ALA A 363 -13.13 20.36 6.64
N LEU A 364 -13.88 21.37 6.17
CA LEU A 364 -13.34 22.59 5.57
C LEU A 364 -12.33 23.33 6.48
N TYR A 365 -12.53 23.26 7.79
CA TYR A 365 -11.71 23.97 8.77
C TYR A 365 -10.83 23.03 9.61
N LEU A 366 -10.70 21.78 9.20
CA LEU A 366 -9.99 20.77 9.98
C LEU A 366 -8.48 21.09 10.01
N PRO A 367 -7.87 21.30 11.18
CA PRO A 367 -6.44 21.64 11.30
C PRO A 367 -5.56 20.37 11.26
N ILE A 368 -5.58 19.64 10.12
CA ILE A 368 -4.94 18.34 10.00
C ILE A 368 -3.46 18.40 10.35
N PHE A 369 -2.69 19.21 9.61
CA PHE A 369 -1.24 19.26 9.78
C PHE A 369 -0.81 20.06 11.01
N GLU A 370 -1.60 21.08 11.37
CA GLU A 370 -1.37 21.91 12.55
C GLU A 370 -1.48 21.09 13.84
N THR A 371 -2.42 20.15 13.88
CA THR A 371 -2.60 19.24 15.02
C THR A 371 -1.60 18.07 14.95
N SER A 372 -1.52 17.39 13.83
CA SER A 372 -0.64 16.23 13.66
C SER A 372 0.84 16.58 13.86
N GLY A 373 1.25 17.84 13.56
CA GLY A 373 2.62 18.32 13.73
C GLY A 373 3.09 18.42 15.19
N GLN A 374 2.20 18.23 16.17
CA GLN A 374 2.57 18.16 17.59
C GLN A 374 3.13 16.77 17.97
N TYR A 375 2.91 15.74 17.13
CA TYR A 375 3.47 14.41 17.36
C TYR A 375 4.94 14.35 16.97
N ASN A 376 5.77 13.82 17.85
CA ASN A 376 7.22 13.68 17.69
C ASN A 376 7.71 12.23 17.89
N GLY A 377 6.78 11.26 17.97
CA GLY A 377 7.09 9.85 18.13
C GLY A 377 7.48 9.15 16.83
N ASN A 378 7.50 7.83 16.86
CA ASN A 378 7.82 7.00 15.70
C ASN A 378 6.68 7.02 14.68
N ALA A 379 6.98 7.28 13.41
CA ALA A 379 5.98 7.34 12.36
C ALA A 379 6.42 6.62 11.09
N CYS A 380 5.48 5.92 10.46
CA CYS A 380 5.64 5.29 9.15
C CYS A 380 4.46 5.69 8.26
N ILE A 381 4.74 6.08 7.04
CA ILE A 381 3.74 6.48 6.05
C ILE A 381 3.88 5.59 4.82
N ILE A 382 2.78 5.01 4.36
CA ILE A 382 2.73 4.13 3.20
C ILE A 382 1.69 4.67 2.23
N GLN A 383 2.10 4.99 1.00
CA GLN A 383 1.24 5.60 0.00
C GLN A 383 1.44 4.96 -1.37
N GLY A 384 0.35 4.60 -2.04
CA GLY A 384 0.36 4.18 -3.43
C GLY A 384 0.43 5.37 -4.38
N ASN A 385 1.30 5.35 -5.40
CA ASN A 385 1.30 6.40 -6.41
C ASN A 385 0.25 6.18 -7.51
N GLY A 386 -0.40 5.01 -7.52
CA GLY A 386 -1.59 4.69 -8.32
C GLY A 386 -2.91 5.10 -7.66
N ASP A 387 -2.88 5.73 -6.50
CA ASP A 387 -4.06 6.20 -5.77
C ASP A 387 -4.76 7.33 -6.54
N ARG A 388 -6.01 7.07 -6.97
CA ARG A 388 -6.85 8.02 -7.71
C ARG A 388 -7.84 8.78 -6.81
N LEU A 389 -7.94 8.39 -5.53
CA LEU A 389 -8.83 9.04 -4.56
C LEU A 389 -8.09 10.07 -3.74
N VAL A 390 -6.87 9.74 -3.31
CA VAL A 390 -6.02 10.59 -2.48
C VAL A 390 -4.68 10.77 -3.19
N PRO A 391 -4.28 12.00 -3.52
CA PRO A 391 -3.00 12.28 -4.14
C PRO A 391 -1.84 11.72 -3.30
N PHE A 392 -0.87 11.05 -3.92
CA PHE A 392 0.28 10.47 -3.22
C PHE A 392 1.10 11.54 -2.46
N THR A 393 1.05 12.79 -2.89
CA THR A 393 1.63 13.94 -2.18
C THR A 393 1.08 14.15 -0.77
N CYS A 394 -0.07 13.53 -0.43
CA CYS A 394 -0.60 13.55 0.94
C CYS A 394 0.32 12.80 1.91
N GLY A 395 0.84 11.64 1.50
CA GLY A 395 1.83 10.89 2.26
C GLY A 395 3.16 11.65 2.39
N GLU A 396 3.65 12.23 1.29
CA GLU A 396 4.86 13.07 1.29
C GLU A 396 4.76 14.25 2.29
N ARG A 397 3.58 14.90 2.38
CA ARG A 397 3.37 16.01 3.33
C ARG A 397 3.49 15.55 4.78
N PHE A 398 2.99 14.37 5.14
CA PHE A 398 3.18 13.81 6.48
C PHE A 398 4.63 13.45 6.74
N HIS A 399 5.32 12.89 5.76
CA HIS A 399 6.75 12.61 5.88
C HIS A 399 7.58 13.88 6.09
N GLN A 400 7.26 14.97 5.38
CA GLN A 400 7.89 16.27 5.57
C GLN A 400 7.54 16.90 6.94
N LEU A 401 6.32 16.66 7.44
CA LEU A 401 5.87 17.16 8.73
C LEU A 401 6.58 16.45 9.90
N TRP A 402 6.74 15.12 9.80
CA TRP A 402 7.30 14.27 10.84
C TRP A 402 8.75 13.92 10.52
N ASN A 403 9.66 14.73 11.02
CA ASN A 403 11.09 14.53 10.80
C ASN A 403 11.55 13.19 11.40
N GLY A 404 12.21 12.35 10.57
CA GLY A 404 12.64 11.01 10.97
C GLY A 404 11.60 9.91 10.77
N SER A 405 10.43 10.22 10.23
CA SER A 405 9.47 9.18 9.81
C SER A 405 10.01 8.34 8.65
N GLU A 406 9.54 7.10 8.54
CA GLU A 406 9.77 6.28 7.36
C GLU A 406 8.67 6.54 6.34
N TYR A 407 9.03 6.61 5.05
CA TYR A 407 8.09 6.82 3.96
C TYR A 407 8.29 5.79 2.87
N TYR A 408 7.20 5.12 2.50
CA TYR A 408 7.17 4.12 1.45
C TYR A 408 6.17 4.53 0.38
N GLU A 409 6.68 4.92 -0.79
CA GLU A 409 5.88 5.09 -1.99
C GLU A 409 5.81 3.74 -2.72
N LEU A 410 4.60 3.18 -2.82
CA LEU A 410 4.36 1.91 -3.51
C LEU A 410 3.92 2.19 -4.95
N GLU A 411 4.73 1.73 -5.90
CA GLU A 411 4.46 1.97 -7.32
C GLU A 411 3.22 1.21 -7.79
N TYR A 412 2.30 1.94 -8.44
CA TYR A 412 1.05 1.44 -9.02
C TYR A 412 0.00 0.95 -8.01
N TYR A 413 0.21 1.08 -6.71
CA TYR A 413 -0.78 0.71 -5.72
C TYR A 413 -1.91 1.73 -5.66
N ASP A 414 -3.15 1.21 -5.62
CA ASP A 414 -4.36 2.00 -5.48
C ASP A 414 -4.62 2.43 -4.02
N HIS A 415 -5.69 3.21 -3.81
CA HIS A 415 -6.07 3.75 -2.51
C HIS A 415 -6.26 2.69 -1.41
N ASN A 416 -6.84 1.55 -1.76
CA ASN A 416 -7.15 0.46 -0.83
C ASN A 416 -6.11 -0.66 -0.86
N PHE A 417 -5.04 -0.48 -1.64
CA PHE A 417 -4.00 -1.49 -1.88
C PHE A 417 -4.57 -2.81 -2.41
N THR A 418 -5.68 -2.74 -3.19
CA THR A 418 -6.42 -3.92 -3.65
C THR A 418 -5.62 -4.77 -4.61
N ASN A 419 -4.68 -4.19 -5.32
CA ASN A 419 -3.79 -4.92 -6.21
C ASN A 419 -2.77 -5.79 -5.47
N CYS A 420 -2.41 -5.45 -4.21
CA CYS A 420 -1.60 -6.32 -3.34
C CYS A 420 -1.56 -5.83 -1.89
N ILE A 421 -2.34 -6.41 -1.01
CA ILE A 421 -2.36 -6.02 0.40
C ILE A 421 -1.10 -6.47 1.17
N TYR A 422 -0.36 -7.47 0.68
CA TYR A 422 0.75 -8.08 1.44
C TYR A 422 1.91 -7.11 1.69
N ARG A 423 2.24 -6.27 0.73
CA ARG A 423 3.36 -5.34 0.88
C ARG A 423 3.11 -4.24 1.92
N PRO A 424 2.01 -3.48 1.89
CA PRO A 424 1.72 -2.50 2.95
C PRO A 424 1.52 -3.17 4.32
N VAL A 425 0.98 -4.38 4.38
CA VAL A 425 0.86 -5.16 5.62
C VAL A 425 2.23 -5.52 6.17
N GLU A 426 3.12 -6.08 5.35
CA GLU A 426 4.49 -6.43 5.71
C GLU A 426 5.25 -5.21 6.26
N ILE A 427 5.24 -4.09 5.52
CA ILE A 427 5.90 -2.85 5.97
C ILE A 427 5.34 -2.40 7.33
N THR A 428 4.02 -2.40 7.48
CA THR A 428 3.34 -2.00 8.72
C THR A 428 3.78 -2.88 9.90
N THR A 429 3.72 -4.18 9.74
CA THR A 429 3.97 -5.13 10.83
C THR A 429 5.45 -5.26 11.19
N GLU A 430 6.35 -5.19 10.20
CA GLU A 430 7.79 -5.13 10.44
C GLU A 430 8.21 -3.82 11.12
N TYR A 431 7.62 -2.70 10.70
CA TYR A 431 7.85 -1.42 11.36
C TYR A 431 7.40 -1.45 12.81
N LEU A 432 6.18 -1.87 13.09
CA LEU A 432 5.64 -1.95 14.45
C LEU A 432 6.44 -2.91 15.33
N LYS A 433 6.80 -4.10 14.82
CA LYS A 433 7.65 -5.07 15.52
C LYS A 433 9.01 -4.49 15.97
N ARG A 434 9.55 -3.53 15.21
CA ARG A 434 10.82 -2.89 15.49
C ARG A 434 10.72 -1.79 16.54
N VAL A 435 9.61 -1.05 16.56
CA VAL A 435 9.43 0.13 17.43
C VAL A 435 8.65 -0.14 18.71
N LEU A 436 7.85 -1.21 18.72
CA LEU A 436 7.17 -1.78 19.88
C LEU A 436 8.05 -2.91 20.43
N LYS A 437 8.51 -2.78 21.67
CA LYS A 437 9.31 -3.82 22.37
C LYS A 437 9.14 -3.70 23.87
#